data_85000ee0eead16c606514ebf7331e3db
#
_entry.id   85000ee0eead16c606514ebf7331e3db
#
_cell.length_a   1.000
_cell.length_b   1.000
_cell.length_c   1.000
_cell.angle_alpha   90.00
_cell.angle_beta   90.00
_cell.angle_gamma   90.00
#
_symmetry.space_group_name_H-M   'P 1'
#
loop_
_entity.id
_entity.type
_entity.pdbx_description
1 polymer ?
#
loop_
_entity_poly.entity_id
_entity_poly.type
_entity_poly.pdbx_seq_one_letter_code
_entity_poly.pdbx_strand_id
1 'polypeptide(L)'
;MHIYTADYIVTQNNGRDIIEKGAVAIEKDKITCVGHADMLATMYPDAGRTDLGRAVIMPGLVNAHTHVPMSLYRGYSDDKALMDWLMNDIFPAEAKLTAEMVEMGALFSLAEMVRTGTTAFFDMYMHSDAVFRAADSIGIRGVIGENITRFFPNLAFADMPAYREMMAAQAAKWRNHPRLRQAITPHAPYTTSPELLRECRSIADEHGAVFAMHLAETNAETEACQKEHGMRPVPYAESLGLLQPDSTFFHLVTVDEHDIDLLAENRCAGVHNPASNMKLASGVAPVEKMIQRGVDVALGTDGPASNNAQNMFRDMYVATLLHKVDRLEPTACPASLALDMATRGGSAALHDPLIGVLEPGMRADFIALDLTTPNMQPIHHIVSNIVYAATGLENRLTVVDGRELYRDGKFLTCDYEALCQEIQERAAFFA
;
A
#
# COMPACT_ATOMS: atom_id res chain seq x y z
N MET A 1 -2.73 10.92 -27.54
CA MET A 1 -1.54 11.29 -26.78
C MET A 1 -1.79 12.56 -25.98
N HIS A 2 -1.32 12.65 -24.75
CA HIS A 2 -1.39 13.83 -23.89
C HIS A 2 -0.06 14.04 -23.17
N ILE A 3 0.36 15.29 -22.97
CA ILE A 3 1.64 15.66 -22.33
C ILE A 3 1.35 16.50 -21.10
N TYR A 4 1.91 16.10 -19.98
CA TYR A 4 1.92 16.86 -18.72
C TYR A 4 3.30 17.47 -18.53
N THR A 5 3.38 18.79 -18.30
CA THR A 5 4.64 19.51 -18.05
C THR A 5 4.70 20.06 -16.64
N ALA A 6 5.88 20.12 -16.06
CA ALA A 6 6.12 20.68 -14.74
C ALA A 6 7.58 21.16 -14.60
N ASP A 7 7.86 21.96 -13.54
CA ASP A 7 9.22 22.40 -13.22
C ASP A 7 10.18 21.22 -12.99
N TYR A 8 9.70 20.12 -12.38
CA TYR A 8 10.50 18.92 -12.11
C TYR A 8 9.75 17.65 -12.45
N ILE A 9 10.48 16.66 -12.99
CA ILE A 9 10.05 15.25 -13.05
C ILE A 9 11.03 14.43 -12.21
N VAL A 10 10.53 13.76 -11.19
CA VAL A 10 11.27 12.74 -10.41
C VAL A 10 10.89 11.38 -10.96
N THR A 11 11.80 10.72 -11.67
CA THR A 11 11.46 9.52 -12.44
C THR A 11 11.38 8.24 -11.64
N GLN A 12 12.14 8.16 -10.54
CA GLN A 12 12.36 6.92 -9.77
C GLN A 12 12.87 5.75 -10.62
N ASN A 13 13.41 6.01 -11.81
CA ASN A 13 14.09 5.01 -12.64
C ASN A 13 15.39 4.52 -11.97
N ASN A 14 16.13 3.63 -12.62
CA ASN A 14 17.37 3.10 -12.06
C ASN A 14 18.44 4.18 -11.84
N GLY A 15 18.46 5.24 -12.66
CA GLY A 15 19.30 6.42 -12.49
C GLY A 15 18.81 7.40 -11.42
N ARG A 16 17.57 7.28 -10.96
CA ARG A 16 16.86 8.26 -10.12
C ARG A 16 16.93 9.67 -10.70
N ASP A 17 16.73 9.74 -12.02
CA ASP A 17 16.84 10.99 -12.77
C ASP A 17 15.81 12.03 -12.30
N ILE A 18 16.29 13.25 -12.15
CA ILE A 18 15.47 14.43 -11.90
C ILE A 18 15.61 15.35 -13.13
N ILE A 19 14.49 15.59 -13.82
CA ILE A 19 14.47 16.37 -15.05
C ILE A 19 13.83 17.72 -14.77
N GLU A 20 14.62 18.78 -14.86
CA GLU A 20 14.10 20.16 -14.76
C GLU A 20 13.36 20.54 -16.04
N LYS A 21 12.29 21.34 -15.91
CA LYS A 21 11.40 21.73 -17.02
C LYS A 21 11.01 20.49 -17.84
N GLY A 22 10.56 19.48 -17.10
CA GLY A 22 10.30 18.16 -17.65
C GLY A 22 8.86 17.96 -18.12
N ALA A 23 8.65 16.85 -18.81
CA ALA A 23 7.35 16.41 -19.28
C ALA A 23 7.22 14.89 -19.25
N VAL A 24 5.97 14.44 -19.08
CA VAL A 24 5.56 13.04 -19.23
C VAL A 24 4.50 12.99 -20.32
N ALA A 25 4.77 12.23 -21.39
CA ALA A 25 3.80 11.97 -22.46
C ALA A 25 3.13 10.61 -22.21
N ILE A 26 1.82 10.59 -22.31
CA ILE A 26 1.02 9.38 -22.14
C ILE A 26 0.15 9.09 -23.35
N GLU A 27 -0.08 7.83 -23.61
CA GLU A 27 -1.08 7.38 -24.56
C GLU A 27 -1.91 6.26 -23.96
N LYS A 28 -3.21 6.53 -23.78
CA LYS A 28 -4.12 5.65 -23.04
C LYS A 28 -3.60 5.42 -21.61
N ASP A 29 -3.30 4.16 -21.26
CA ASP A 29 -2.89 3.68 -19.95
C ASP A 29 -1.36 3.68 -19.73
N LYS A 30 -0.57 4.14 -20.74
CA LYS A 30 0.89 4.00 -20.70
C LYS A 30 1.64 5.30 -20.87
N ILE A 31 2.80 5.36 -20.22
CA ILE A 31 3.82 6.37 -20.47
C ILE A 31 4.51 6.05 -21.80
N THR A 32 4.56 7.01 -22.69
CA THR A 32 5.22 6.88 -24.01
C THR A 32 6.61 7.49 -24.02
N CYS A 33 6.78 8.61 -23.31
CA CYS A 33 8.05 9.32 -23.23
C CYS A 33 8.13 10.16 -21.97
N VAL A 34 9.34 10.28 -21.42
CA VAL A 34 9.68 11.19 -20.31
C VAL A 34 10.94 11.95 -20.70
N GLY A 35 10.98 13.26 -20.49
CA GLY A 35 12.12 14.08 -20.88
C GLY A 35 11.87 15.58 -20.71
N HIS A 36 12.71 16.40 -21.33
CA HIS A 36 12.50 17.86 -21.33
C HIS A 36 11.25 18.25 -22.10
N ALA A 37 10.50 19.22 -21.58
CA ALA A 37 9.23 19.66 -22.17
C ALA A 37 9.34 20.11 -23.63
N ASP A 38 10.39 20.86 -23.99
CA ASP A 38 10.62 21.33 -25.35
C ASP A 38 10.89 20.18 -26.33
N MET A 39 11.60 19.14 -25.87
CA MET A 39 11.84 17.94 -26.66
C MET A 39 10.52 17.23 -26.97
N LEU A 40 9.70 16.98 -25.96
CA LEU A 40 8.41 16.31 -26.15
C LEU A 40 7.46 17.16 -26.99
N ALA A 41 7.49 18.48 -26.82
CA ALA A 41 6.70 19.41 -27.63
C ALA A 41 7.04 19.34 -29.11
N THR A 42 8.32 19.15 -29.43
CA THR A 42 8.81 18.99 -30.80
C THR A 42 8.48 17.61 -31.37
N MET A 43 8.62 16.57 -30.58
CA MET A 43 8.32 15.18 -31.01
C MET A 43 6.83 14.93 -31.24
N TYR A 44 5.97 15.62 -30.48
CA TYR A 44 4.52 15.39 -30.48
C TYR A 44 3.76 16.73 -30.61
N PRO A 45 3.84 17.41 -31.77
CA PRO A 45 3.27 18.75 -31.94
C PRO A 45 1.75 18.80 -31.78
N ASP A 46 1.05 17.72 -32.13
CA ASP A 46 -0.42 17.63 -32.10
C ASP A 46 -0.96 17.03 -30.77
N ALA A 47 -0.10 16.71 -29.78
CA ALA A 47 -0.54 16.18 -28.54
C ALA A 47 -1.30 17.23 -27.69
N GLY A 48 -2.36 16.79 -27.01
CA GLY A 48 -2.99 17.58 -25.93
C GLY A 48 -1.97 17.92 -24.84
N ARG A 49 -2.09 19.07 -24.20
CA ARG A 49 -1.11 19.51 -23.19
C ARG A 49 -1.80 20.03 -21.95
N THR A 50 -1.21 19.67 -20.79
CA THR A 50 -1.52 20.22 -19.49
C THR A 50 -0.23 20.74 -18.87
N ASP A 51 -0.15 22.05 -18.68
CA ASP A 51 0.96 22.67 -17.97
C ASP A 51 0.59 22.81 -16.48
N LEU A 52 1.35 22.15 -15.62
CA LEU A 52 1.19 22.20 -14.16
C LEU A 52 2.03 23.30 -13.51
N GLY A 53 2.86 24.02 -14.32
CA GLY A 53 3.67 25.13 -13.84
C GLY A 53 4.65 24.71 -12.75
N ARG A 54 4.67 25.46 -11.64
CA ARG A 54 5.54 25.19 -10.47
C ARG A 54 5.09 23.95 -9.72
N ALA A 55 5.34 22.78 -10.29
CA ALA A 55 5.00 21.49 -9.73
C ALA A 55 6.14 20.49 -9.91
N VAL A 56 6.11 19.39 -9.16
CA VAL A 56 6.89 18.19 -9.43
C VAL A 56 5.96 17.03 -9.78
N ILE A 57 6.19 16.40 -10.93
CA ILE A 57 5.56 15.13 -11.31
C ILE A 57 6.45 14.01 -10.83
N MET A 58 5.86 12.99 -10.19
CA MET A 58 6.56 11.79 -9.72
C MET A 58 5.66 10.56 -9.87
N PRO A 59 6.20 9.33 -9.80
CA PRO A 59 5.36 8.13 -9.75
C PRO A 59 4.33 8.26 -8.64
N GLY A 60 3.13 7.73 -8.87
CA GLY A 60 2.15 7.61 -7.82
C GLY A 60 2.68 6.76 -6.66
N LEU A 61 2.30 7.12 -5.45
CA LEU A 61 2.70 6.37 -4.26
C LEU A 61 1.94 5.04 -4.20
N VAL A 62 2.62 4.01 -3.70
CA VAL A 62 2.08 2.67 -3.54
C VAL A 62 1.97 2.36 -2.05
N ASN A 63 0.75 2.17 -1.57
CA ASN A 63 0.47 1.76 -0.19
C ASN A 63 0.41 0.23 -0.14
N ALA A 64 1.51 -0.40 0.26
CA ALA A 64 1.69 -1.84 0.09
C ALA A 64 1.01 -2.71 1.17
N HIS A 65 0.37 -2.11 2.17
CA HIS A 65 -0.44 -2.82 3.16
C HIS A 65 -1.48 -1.91 3.78
N THR A 66 -2.74 -2.34 3.70
CA THR A 66 -3.89 -1.60 4.23
C THR A 66 -4.99 -2.53 4.73
N HIS A 67 -5.91 -1.92 5.49
CA HIS A 67 -7.24 -2.41 5.83
C HIS A 67 -8.22 -1.27 5.53
N VAL A 68 -8.46 -1.00 4.23
CA VAL A 68 -9.16 0.24 3.80
C VAL A 68 -10.53 0.45 4.44
N PRO A 69 -11.36 -0.58 4.71
CA PRO A 69 -12.65 -0.39 5.37
C PRO A 69 -12.56 0.12 6.81
N MET A 70 -11.40 0.00 7.46
CA MET A 70 -11.18 0.45 8.84
C MET A 70 -11.21 1.98 9.00
N SER A 71 -11.46 2.77 7.95
CA SER A 71 -11.80 4.19 8.10
C SER A 71 -13.01 4.42 9.01
N LEU A 72 -13.91 3.43 9.10
CA LEU A 72 -15.03 3.39 10.04
C LEU A 72 -14.59 3.39 11.52
N TYR A 73 -13.36 2.92 11.78
CA TYR A 73 -12.80 2.78 13.14
C TYR A 73 -11.69 3.78 13.44
N ARG A 74 -11.51 4.80 12.61
CA ARG A 74 -10.51 5.85 12.85
C ARG A 74 -10.77 6.55 14.18
N GLY A 75 -9.83 6.42 15.14
CA GLY A 75 -9.98 6.96 16.49
C GLY A 75 -11.01 6.26 17.36
N TYR A 76 -11.48 5.08 16.99
CA TYR A 76 -12.44 4.28 17.74
C TYR A 76 -11.82 3.73 19.04
N SER A 77 -10.61 3.23 18.96
CA SER A 77 -9.87 2.71 20.11
C SER A 77 -8.37 2.93 19.90
N ASP A 78 -7.77 3.69 20.78
CA ASP A 78 -6.36 4.06 20.75
C ASP A 78 -5.65 3.65 22.05
N ASP A 79 -4.29 3.74 22.07
CA ASP A 79 -3.43 3.60 23.24
C ASP A 79 -3.53 2.24 23.97
N LYS A 80 -3.61 1.15 23.19
CA LYS A 80 -3.69 -0.24 23.69
C LYS A 80 -2.65 -1.13 23.03
N ALA A 81 -2.27 -2.22 23.74
CA ALA A 81 -1.45 -3.28 23.15
C ALA A 81 -2.24 -4.05 22.07
N LEU A 82 -1.54 -4.54 21.03
CA LEU A 82 -2.15 -5.18 19.86
C LEU A 82 -3.22 -6.21 20.19
N MET A 83 -2.91 -7.18 21.05
CA MET A 83 -3.86 -8.27 21.36
C MET A 83 -5.07 -7.81 22.17
N ASP A 84 -4.89 -6.84 23.08
CA ASP A 84 -5.99 -6.23 23.83
C ASP A 84 -6.90 -5.44 22.89
N TRP A 85 -6.29 -4.63 22.02
CA TRP A 85 -6.97 -3.85 21.00
C TRP A 85 -7.77 -4.73 20.02
N LEU A 86 -7.16 -5.80 19.50
CA LEU A 86 -7.82 -6.72 18.56
C LEU A 86 -9.00 -7.44 19.21
N MET A 87 -8.76 -8.08 20.37
CA MET A 87 -9.72 -9.00 20.97
C MET A 87 -10.91 -8.30 21.64
N ASN A 88 -10.67 -7.12 22.24
CA ASN A 88 -11.67 -6.45 23.05
C ASN A 88 -12.40 -5.30 22.33
N ASP A 89 -11.80 -4.75 21.25
CA ASP A 89 -12.40 -3.62 20.55
C ASP A 89 -12.65 -3.92 19.06
N ILE A 90 -11.63 -4.31 18.32
CA ILE A 90 -11.72 -4.41 16.85
C ILE A 90 -12.56 -5.61 16.41
N PHE A 91 -12.22 -6.82 16.83
CA PHE A 91 -12.98 -8.01 16.44
C PHE A 91 -14.46 -7.96 16.84
N PRO A 92 -14.85 -7.47 18.04
CA PRO A 92 -16.24 -7.26 18.38
C PRO A 92 -16.96 -6.22 17.51
N ALA A 93 -16.24 -5.17 17.06
CA ALA A 93 -16.79 -4.17 16.15
C ALA A 93 -16.92 -4.74 14.73
N GLU A 94 -15.90 -5.40 14.22
CA GLU A 94 -15.89 -6.06 12.90
C GLU A 94 -16.95 -7.16 12.75
N ALA A 95 -17.29 -7.85 13.83
CA ALA A 95 -18.39 -8.83 13.83
C ALA A 95 -19.76 -8.23 13.48
N LYS A 96 -19.91 -6.90 13.52
CA LYS A 96 -21.14 -6.18 13.15
C LYS A 96 -21.13 -5.63 11.73
N LEU A 97 -20.01 -5.74 11.00
CA LEU A 97 -19.88 -5.20 9.66
C LEU A 97 -20.77 -5.93 8.66
N THR A 98 -21.32 -5.15 7.74
CA THR A 98 -21.97 -5.66 6.52
C THR A 98 -21.12 -5.32 5.31
N ALA A 99 -21.35 -6.01 4.20
CA ALA A 99 -20.64 -5.72 2.93
C ALA A 99 -20.84 -4.25 2.48
N GLU A 100 -22.00 -3.65 2.76
CA GLU A 100 -22.27 -2.24 2.46
C GLU A 100 -21.43 -1.28 3.32
N MET A 101 -21.26 -1.60 4.61
CA MET A 101 -20.39 -0.84 5.50
C MET A 101 -18.92 -0.94 5.07
N VAL A 102 -18.49 -2.15 4.68
CA VAL A 102 -17.14 -2.38 4.14
C VAL A 102 -16.91 -1.58 2.87
N GLU A 103 -17.87 -1.57 1.93
CA GLU A 103 -17.77 -0.78 0.70
C GLU A 103 -17.66 0.72 0.99
N MET A 104 -18.47 1.23 1.92
CA MET A 104 -18.44 2.64 2.32
C MET A 104 -17.12 3.03 2.99
N GLY A 105 -16.64 2.24 3.95
CA GLY A 105 -15.35 2.49 4.59
C GLY A 105 -14.20 2.44 3.59
N ALA A 106 -14.25 1.50 2.64
CA ALA A 106 -13.27 1.41 1.56
C ALA A 106 -13.29 2.64 0.66
N LEU A 107 -14.46 3.09 0.20
CA LEU A 107 -14.60 4.30 -0.63
C LEU A 107 -13.97 5.52 0.05
N PHE A 108 -14.22 5.70 1.35
CA PHE A 108 -13.68 6.83 2.10
C PHE A 108 -12.15 6.78 2.23
N SER A 109 -11.58 5.63 2.59
CA SER A 109 -10.11 5.45 2.64
C SER A 109 -9.45 5.64 1.27
N LEU A 110 -10.05 5.07 0.21
CA LEU A 110 -9.50 5.18 -1.15
C LEU A 110 -9.56 6.62 -1.67
N ALA A 111 -10.59 7.39 -1.29
CA ALA A 111 -10.63 8.82 -1.58
C ALA A 111 -9.50 9.57 -0.85
N GLU A 112 -9.22 9.28 0.43
CA GLU A 112 -8.06 9.85 1.16
C GLU A 112 -6.74 9.51 0.47
N MET A 113 -6.54 8.25 0.06
CA MET A 113 -5.37 7.81 -0.68
C MET A 113 -5.18 8.57 -1.99
N VAL A 114 -6.23 8.65 -2.83
CA VAL A 114 -6.18 9.39 -4.10
C VAL A 114 -5.89 10.87 -3.88
N ARG A 115 -6.52 11.49 -2.86
CA ARG A 115 -6.26 12.88 -2.50
C ARG A 115 -4.82 13.12 -2.08
N THR A 116 -4.20 12.18 -1.40
CA THR A 116 -2.82 12.27 -0.90
C THR A 116 -1.80 11.58 -1.82
N GLY A 117 -2.17 11.28 -3.08
CA GLY A 117 -1.23 10.85 -4.11
C GLY A 117 -0.91 9.36 -4.16
N THR A 118 -1.67 8.51 -3.46
CA THR A 118 -1.57 7.06 -3.63
C THR A 118 -2.32 6.65 -4.90
N THR A 119 -1.66 5.89 -5.77
CA THR A 119 -2.21 5.39 -7.04
C THR A 119 -2.45 3.90 -7.04
N ALA A 120 -1.78 3.17 -6.14
CA ALA A 120 -1.93 1.72 -6.00
C ALA A 120 -1.89 1.32 -4.52
N PHE A 121 -2.63 0.27 -4.16
CA PHE A 121 -2.69 -0.23 -2.78
C PHE A 121 -2.75 -1.76 -2.73
N PHE A 122 -2.38 -2.31 -1.56
CA PHE A 122 -2.62 -3.69 -1.21
C PHE A 122 -3.53 -3.74 0.01
N ASP A 123 -4.68 -4.40 -0.13
CA ASP A 123 -5.65 -4.54 0.95
C ASP A 123 -5.88 -6.01 1.33
N MET A 124 -6.05 -6.23 2.62
CA MET A 124 -6.56 -7.48 3.14
C MET A 124 -7.68 -7.18 4.13
N TYR A 125 -8.89 -7.57 3.77
CA TYR A 125 -10.05 -7.36 4.63
C TYR A 125 -11.17 -8.37 4.34
N MET A 126 -12.16 -8.43 5.23
CA MET A 126 -13.36 -9.24 5.00
C MET A 126 -14.29 -8.58 3.97
N HIS A 127 -15.14 -9.37 3.32
CA HIS A 127 -16.02 -8.90 2.25
C HIS A 127 -15.25 -8.21 1.10
N SER A 128 -14.13 -8.80 0.68
CA SER A 128 -13.22 -8.23 -0.31
C SER A 128 -13.89 -7.82 -1.63
N ASP A 129 -14.98 -8.49 -2.04
CA ASP A 129 -15.73 -8.09 -3.25
C ASP A 129 -16.33 -6.67 -3.12
N ALA A 130 -16.65 -6.22 -1.90
CA ALA A 130 -17.07 -4.84 -1.63
C ALA A 130 -15.89 -3.87 -1.82
N VAL A 131 -14.69 -4.26 -1.38
CA VAL A 131 -13.47 -3.47 -1.59
C VAL A 131 -13.13 -3.38 -3.08
N PHE A 132 -13.27 -4.47 -3.83
CA PHE A 132 -13.12 -4.47 -5.30
C PHE A 132 -14.07 -3.48 -5.97
N ARG A 133 -15.35 -3.46 -5.60
CA ARG A 133 -16.33 -2.50 -6.16
C ARG A 133 -15.95 -1.05 -5.83
N ALA A 134 -15.57 -0.78 -4.60
CA ALA A 134 -15.13 0.53 -4.17
C ALA A 134 -13.89 1.00 -4.98
N ALA A 135 -12.90 0.13 -5.12
CA ALA A 135 -11.67 0.44 -5.86
C ALA A 135 -11.93 0.68 -7.36
N ASP A 136 -12.81 -0.12 -7.98
CA ASP A 136 -13.19 0.09 -9.38
C ASP A 136 -13.94 1.40 -9.58
N SER A 137 -14.86 1.73 -8.67
CA SER A 137 -15.62 2.99 -8.70
C SER A 137 -14.71 4.22 -8.58
N ILE A 138 -13.76 4.22 -7.63
CA ILE A 138 -12.76 5.29 -7.47
C ILE A 138 -11.82 5.33 -8.68
N GLY A 139 -11.47 4.18 -9.26
CA GLY A 139 -10.55 4.08 -10.39
C GLY A 139 -9.10 3.84 -9.99
N ILE A 140 -8.80 3.59 -8.72
CA ILE A 140 -7.46 3.31 -8.19
C ILE A 140 -7.00 1.90 -8.56
N ARG A 141 -5.68 1.65 -8.57
CA ARG A 141 -5.11 0.30 -8.76
C ARG A 141 -5.02 -0.43 -7.42
N GLY A 142 -5.28 -1.77 -7.40
CA GLY A 142 -5.25 -2.52 -6.17
C GLY A 142 -4.96 -4.01 -6.33
N VAL A 143 -4.32 -4.56 -5.29
CA VAL A 143 -4.25 -6.01 -5.00
C VAL A 143 -5.09 -6.22 -3.76
N ILE A 144 -6.12 -7.07 -3.84
CA ILE A 144 -7.17 -7.15 -2.83
C ILE A 144 -7.39 -8.60 -2.45
N GLY A 145 -7.29 -8.90 -1.15
CA GLY A 145 -7.48 -10.24 -0.60
C GLY A 145 -8.61 -10.32 0.41
N GLU A 146 -9.28 -11.47 0.42
CA GLU A 146 -10.22 -11.83 1.48
C GLU A 146 -9.46 -12.33 2.69
N ASN A 147 -9.63 -11.66 3.81
CA ASN A 147 -9.02 -12.05 5.08
C ASN A 147 -9.67 -13.31 5.63
N ILE A 148 -8.86 -14.29 6.02
CA ILE A 148 -9.34 -15.53 6.64
C ILE A 148 -8.64 -15.79 7.97
N THR A 149 -9.43 -16.07 9.01
CA THR A 149 -8.97 -16.45 10.36
C THR A 149 -9.85 -17.55 10.93
N ARG A 150 -9.38 -18.21 12.00
CA ARG A 150 -10.17 -19.18 12.78
C ARG A 150 -11.20 -18.52 13.71
N PHE A 151 -11.09 -17.22 13.95
CA PHE A 151 -11.79 -16.53 15.04
C PHE A 151 -12.93 -15.63 14.60
N PHE A 152 -13.07 -15.36 13.30
CA PHE A 152 -14.12 -14.47 12.83
C PHE A 152 -15.46 -15.19 12.73
N PRO A 153 -16.47 -14.78 13.51
CA PRO A 153 -17.84 -15.30 13.36
C PRO A 153 -18.57 -14.79 12.14
N ASN A 154 -18.03 -13.80 11.42
CA ASN A 154 -18.69 -13.05 10.36
C ASN A 154 -17.98 -13.13 9.02
N LEU A 155 -17.34 -14.28 8.74
CA LEU A 155 -16.72 -14.53 7.43
C LEU A 155 -17.79 -14.53 6.33
N ALA A 156 -17.43 -14.04 5.15
CA ALA A 156 -18.27 -14.07 3.96
C ALA A 156 -18.52 -15.49 3.42
N PHE A 157 -17.99 -16.52 4.08
CA PHE A 157 -18.06 -17.93 3.73
C PHE A 157 -18.21 -18.82 4.98
N ALA A 158 -18.79 -20.00 4.80
CA ALA A 158 -19.11 -20.89 5.91
C ALA A 158 -17.95 -21.84 6.28
N ASP A 159 -17.13 -22.26 5.33
CA ASP A 159 -16.05 -23.25 5.46
C ASP A 159 -15.00 -23.10 4.35
N MET A 160 -13.95 -23.90 4.38
CA MET A 160 -12.88 -23.84 3.37
C MET A 160 -13.34 -24.19 1.94
N PRO A 161 -14.22 -25.17 1.69
CA PRO A 161 -14.82 -25.36 0.37
C PRO A 161 -15.55 -24.11 -0.15
N ALA A 162 -16.35 -23.45 0.68
CA ALA A 162 -17.05 -22.22 0.31
C ALA A 162 -16.07 -21.06 0.07
N TYR A 163 -14.99 -20.96 0.87
CA TYR A 163 -13.91 -20.00 0.63
C TYR A 163 -13.24 -20.23 -0.73
N ARG A 164 -12.89 -21.48 -1.05
CA ARG A 164 -12.28 -21.84 -2.34
C ARG A 164 -13.21 -21.51 -3.52
N GLU A 165 -14.50 -21.80 -3.41
CA GLU A 165 -15.49 -21.45 -4.44
C GLU A 165 -15.61 -19.94 -4.62
N MET A 166 -15.65 -19.18 -3.51
CA MET A 166 -15.69 -17.72 -3.52
C MET A 166 -14.44 -17.15 -4.19
N MET A 167 -13.23 -17.63 -3.84
CA MET A 167 -11.98 -17.17 -4.44
C MET A 167 -11.91 -17.50 -5.94
N ALA A 168 -12.38 -18.66 -6.36
CA ALA A 168 -12.45 -19.03 -7.77
C ALA A 168 -13.42 -18.11 -8.55
N ALA A 169 -14.59 -17.82 -7.99
CA ALA A 169 -15.55 -16.89 -8.60
C ALA A 169 -14.99 -15.47 -8.70
N GLN A 170 -14.32 -14.98 -7.65
CA GLN A 170 -13.69 -13.68 -7.63
C GLN A 170 -12.53 -13.59 -8.65
N ALA A 171 -11.67 -14.62 -8.70
CA ALA A 171 -10.61 -14.73 -9.70
C ALA A 171 -11.15 -14.67 -11.13
N ALA A 172 -12.24 -15.39 -11.42
CA ALA A 172 -12.89 -15.37 -12.72
C ALA A 172 -13.46 -13.99 -13.08
N LYS A 173 -14.08 -13.31 -12.11
CA LYS A 173 -14.69 -11.99 -12.25
C LYS A 173 -13.67 -10.91 -12.57
N TRP A 174 -12.52 -10.92 -11.86
CA TRP A 174 -11.53 -9.84 -11.91
C TRP A 174 -10.28 -10.15 -12.74
N ARG A 175 -10.15 -11.35 -13.29
CA ARG A 175 -8.97 -11.85 -14.04
C ARG A 175 -8.40 -10.88 -15.08
N ASN A 176 -9.27 -10.22 -15.83
CA ASN A 176 -8.88 -9.33 -16.93
C ASN A 176 -9.07 -7.86 -16.58
N HIS A 177 -9.26 -7.55 -15.29
CA HIS A 177 -9.42 -6.16 -14.89
C HIS A 177 -8.07 -5.40 -15.03
N PRO A 178 -8.04 -4.20 -15.64
CA PRO A 178 -6.77 -3.52 -15.94
C PRO A 178 -6.02 -3.03 -14.70
N ARG A 179 -6.72 -2.82 -13.58
CA ARG A 179 -6.17 -2.22 -12.36
C ARG A 179 -6.28 -3.08 -11.12
N LEU A 180 -7.21 -4.03 -11.06
CA LEU A 180 -7.50 -4.78 -9.84
C LEU A 180 -7.12 -6.24 -10.00
N ARG A 181 -6.44 -6.79 -8.99
CA ARG A 181 -6.01 -8.19 -8.93
C ARG A 181 -6.34 -8.79 -7.58
N GLN A 182 -6.56 -10.11 -7.58
CA GLN A 182 -6.82 -10.88 -6.38
C GLN A 182 -5.53 -11.22 -5.64
N ALA A 183 -5.61 -11.24 -4.31
CA ALA A 183 -4.67 -11.90 -3.42
C ALA A 183 -5.37 -12.93 -2.54
N ILE A 184 -4.61 -13.84 -1.96
CA ILE A 184 -5.04 -14.77 -0.92
C ILE A 184 -4.34 -14.36 0.37
N THR A 185 -5.12 -13.97 1.36
CA THR A 185 -4.62 -13.27 2.54
C THR A 185 -5.07 -13.93 3.85
N PRO A 186 -4.50 -15.10 4.24
CA PRO A 186 -4.65 -15.58 5.61
C PRO A 186 -4.05 -14.56 6.58
N HIS A 187 -4.73 -14.29 7.69
CA HIS A 187 -4.43 -13.15 8.55
C HIS A 187 -3.00 -13.20 9.15
N ALA A 188 -2.73 -14.17 10.00
CA ALA A 188 -1.45 -14.30 10.71
C ALA A 188 -1.25 -15.73 11.22
N PRO A 189 -0.03 -16.16 11.59
CA PRO A 189 0.21 -17.49 12.16
C PRO A 189 -0.65 -17.80 13.38
N TYR A 190 -0.79 -16.85 14.30
CA TYR A 190 -1.52 -17.01 15.56
C TYR A 190 -3.04 -17.01 15.41
N THR A 191 -3.59 -16.60 14.29
CA THR A 191 -5.04 -16.58 14.00
C THR A 191 -5.47 -17.66 13.01
N THR A 192 -4.55 -18.50 12.54
CA THR A 192 -4.79 -19.52 11.52
C THR A 192 -4.32 -20.90 12.00
N SER A 193 -4.40 -21.93 11.16
CA SER A 193 -3.81 -23.25 11.42
C SER A 193 -2.87 -23.65 10.29
N PRO A 194 -1.95 -24.62 10.51
CA PRO A 194 -1.07 -25.11 9.45
C PRO A 194 -1.82 -25.61 8.22
N GLU A 195 -2.96 -26.29 8.42
CA GLU A 195 -3.80 -26.82 7.34
C GLU A 195 -4.42 -25.67 6.53
N LEU A 196 -4.98 -24.65 7.22
CA LEU A 196 -5.58 -23.48 6.59
C LEU A 196 -4.53 -22.71 5.79
N LEU A 197 -3.33 -22.50 6.32
CA LEU A 197 -2.24 -21.80 5.64
C LEU A 197 -1.81 -22.52 4.36
N ARG A 198 -1.64 -23.85 4.41
CA ARG A 198 -1.32 -24.66 3.22
C ARG A 198 -2.44 -24.62 2.18
N GLU A 199 -3.69 -24.66 2.62
CA GLU A 199 -4.85 -24.55 1.72
C GLU A 199 -4.89 -23.18 1.05
N CYS A 200 -4.67 -22.10 1.78
CA CYS A 200 -4.57 -20.75 1.22
C CYS A 200 -3.42 -20.64 0.19
N ARG A 201 -2.25 -21.22 0.48
CA ARG A 201 -1.15 -21.26 -0.48
C ARG A 201 -1.54 -22.02 -1.75
N SER A 202 -2.17 -23.19 -1.60
CA SER A 202 -2.68 -23.98 -2.74
C SER A 202 -3.66 -23.19 -3.61
N ILE A 203 -4.56 -22.41 -3.00
CA ILE A 203 -5.50 -21.56 -3.74
C ILE A 203 -4.77 -20.44 -4.48
N ALA A 204 -3.76 -19.83 -3.86
CA ALA A 204 -2.96 -18.80 -4.51
C ALA A 204 -2.22 -19.35 -5.73
N ASP A 205 -1.60 -20.55 -5.62
CA ASP A 205 -0.91 -21.23 -6.72
C ASP A 205 -1.88 -21.55 -7.87
N GLU A 206 -3.08 -22.05 -7.55
CA GLU A 206 -4.11 -22.44 -8.54
C GLU A 206 -4.58 -21.24 -9.37
N HIS A 207 -4.69 -20.07 -8.74
CA HIS A 207 -5.21 -18.86 -9.41
C HIS A 207 -4.11 -17.89 -9.89
N GLY A 208 -2.82 -18.15 -9.57
CA GLY A 208 -1.72 -17.23 -9.82
C GLY A 208 -1.91 -15.91 -9.07
N ALA A 209 -2.48 -15.99 -7.86
CA ALA A 209 -2.74 -14.85 -7.01
C ALA A 209 -1.56 -14.58 -6.08
N VAL A 210 -1.36 -13.32 -5.69
CA VAL A 210 -0.39 -12.94 -4.67
C VAL A 210 -0.79 -13.58 -3.34
N PHE A 211 0.18 -14.17 -2.62
CA PHE A 211 -0.03 -14.64 -1.26
C PHE A 211 0.52 -13.61 -0.28
N ALA A 212 -0.24 -13.22 0.73
CA ALA A 212 0.27 -12.29 1.74
C ALA A 212 -0.35 -12.53 3.12
N MET A 213 0.42 -12.21 4.18
CA MET A 213 -0.03 -12.30 5.57
C MET A 213 0.81 -11.42 6.50
N HIS A 214 0.27 -11.11 7.69
CA HIS A 214 1.06 -10.53 8.78
C HIS A 214 2.04 -11.57 9.30
N LEU A 215 3.29 -11.18 9.51
CA LEU A 215 4.33 -12.12 9.95
C LEU A 215 5.37 -11.41 10.80
N ALA A 216 5.69 -12.00 11.95
CA ALA A 216 6.72 -11.52 12.87
C ALA A 216 6.49 -10.06 13.30
N GLU A 217 5.25 -9.69 13.60
CA GLU A 217 4.89 -8.32 13.96
C GLU A 217 5.31 -7.98 15.39
N THR A 218 5.12 -8.90 16.34
CA THR A 218 5.41 -8.66 17.76
C THR A 218 6.25 -9.74 18.39
N ASN A 219 6.95 -9.40 19.49
CA ASN A 219 7.64 -10.41 20.30
C ASN A 219 6.66 -11.46 20.86
N ALA A 220 5.45 -11.07 21.24
CA ALA A 220 4.43 -11.99 21.73
C ALA A 220 4.03 -13.02 20.67
N GLU A 221 3.89 -12.63 19.39
CA GLU A 221 3.68 -13.55 18.28
C GLU A 221 4.86 -14.51 18.13
N THR A 222 6.09 -13.98 18.16
CA THR A 222 7.30 -14.79 18.01
C THR A 222 7.42 -15.84 19.15
N GLU A 223 7.20 -15.43 20.40
CA GLU A 223 7.21 -16.34 21.56
C GLU A 223 6.10 -17.40 21.48
N ALA A 224 4.89 -17.00 21.06
CA ALA A 224 3.77 -17.93 20.89
C ALA A 224 4.04 -18.96 19.79
N CYS A 225 4.55 -18.53 18.64
CA CYS A 225 4.93 -19.40 17.52
C CYS A 225 6.04 -20.38 17.93
N GLN A 226 7.07 -19.90 18.61
CA GLN A 226 8.14 -20.74 19.14
C GLN A 226 7.64 -21.79 20.13
N LYS A 227 6.70 -21.40 21.01
CA LYS A 227 6.12 -22.32 22.00
C LYS A 227 5.20 -23.37 21.35
N GLU A 228 4.39 -22.98 20.36
CA GLU A 228 3.41 -23.84 19.73
C GLU A 228 4.04 -24.76 18.68
N HIS A 229 4.95 -24.21 17.86
CA HIS A 229 5.50 -24.89 16.70
C HIS A 229 7.00 -25.20 16.79
N GLY A 230 7.70 -24.76 17.84
CA GLY A 230 9.13 -24.96 18.03
C GLY A 230 10.00 -24.08 17.11
N MET A 231 9.41 -23.14 16.41
CA MET A 231 10.05 -22.29 15.38
C MET A 231 9.64 -20.85 15.52
N ARG A 232 10.47 -19.93 15.04
CA ARG A 232 10.11 -18.52 14.82
C ARG A 232 9.11 -18.39 13.64
N PRO A 233 8.39 -17.26 13.50
CA PRO A 233 7.35 -17.12 12.48
C PRO A 233 7.83 -17.33 11.04
N VAL A 234 9.01 -16.83 10.65
CA VAL A 234 9.52 -16.97 9.28
C VAL A 234 9.93 -18.41 8.96
N PRO A 235 10.77 -19.12 9.75
CA PRO A 235 11.02 -20.56 9.57
C PRO A 235 9.75 -21.42 9.61
N TYR A 236 8.77 -21.05 10.43
CA TYR A 236 7.48 -21.74 10.44
C TYR A 236 6.75 -21.57 9.10
N ALA A 237 6.66 -20.34 8.58
CA ALA A 237 6.08 -20.08 7.27
C ALA A 237 6.82 -20.84 6.15
N GLU A 238 8.17 -20.91 6.21
CA GLU A 238 8.97 -21.71 5.28
C GLU A 238 8.61 -23.19 5.34
N SER A 239 8.50 -23.77 6.54
CA SER A 239 8.15 -25.18 6.77
C SER A 239 6.78 -25.58 6.20
N LEU A 240 5.92 -24.59 5.99
CA LEU A 240 4.60 -24.74 5.36
C LEU A 240 4.60 -24.47 3.85
N GLY A 241 5.76 -24.10 3.26
CA GLY A 241 5.90 -23.76 1.85
C GLY A 241 5.30 -22.41 1.46
N LEU A 242 5.18 -21.47 2.41
CA LEU A 242 4.57 -20.15 2.19
C LEU A 242 5.56 -19.12 1.64
N LEU A 243 6.88 -19.35 1.80
CA LEU A 243 7.90 -18.46 1.27
C LEU A 243 8.12 -18.77 -0.22
N GLN A 244 7.59 -17.91 -1.08
CA GLN A 244 7.71 -18.02 -2.54
C GLN A 244 7.88 -16.64 -3.17
N PRO A 245 8.34 -16.55 -4.43
CA PRO A 245 8.59 -15.26 -5.10
C PRO A 245 7.35 -14.36 -5.29
N ASP A 246 6.15 -14.89 -5.12
CA ASP A 246 4.88 -14.18 -5.18
C ASP A 246 4.28 -13.93 -3.77
N SER A 247 5.09 -14.10 -2.72
CA SER A 247 4.66 -13.91 -1.34
C SER A 247 5.12 -12.56 -0.79
N THR A 248 4.20 -11.86 -0.13
CA THR A 248 4.44 -10.58 0.56
C THR A 248 4.10 -10.71 2.04
N PHE A 249 5.01 -10.30 2.90
CA PHE A 249 4.81 -10.37 4.35
C PHE A 249 4.81 -8.98 4.97
N PHE A 250 3.80 -8.73 5.83
CA PHE A 250 3.61 -7.43 6.47
C PHE A 250 4.28 -7.40 7.83
N HIS A 251 4.75 -6.20 8.22
CA HIS A 251 5.44 -5.82 9.46
C HIS A 251 6.90 -6.28 9.56
N LEU A 252 7.19 -7.57 9.67
CA LEU A 252 8.56 -8.13 9.78
C LEU A 252 9.42 -7.42 10.85
N VAL A 253 8.81 -7.09 12.00
CA VAL A 253 9.46 -6.32 13.08
C VAL A 253 10.48 -7.16 13.82
N THR A 254 10.10 -8.40 14.16
CA THR A 254 10.89 -9.25 15.08
C THR A 254 11.80 -10.24 14.33
N VAL A 255 12.07 -10.04 13.04
CA VAL A 255 12.93 -10.91 12.24
C VAL A 255 14.39 -10.81 12.66
N ASP A 256 15.09 -11.95 12.73
CA ASP A 256 16.53 -12.02 12.92
C ASP A 256 17.29 -12.21 11.58
N GLU A 257 18.61 -12.40 11.63
CA GLU A 257 19.43 -12.52 10.42
C GLU A 257 19.09 -13.77 9.60
N HIS A 258 18.76 -14.88 10.27
CA HIS A 258 18.35 -16.12 9.59
C HIS A 258 16.98 -15.95 8.93
N ASP A 259 16.03 -15.30 9.62
CA ASP A 259 14.73 -14.98 9.06
C ASP A 259 14.87 -14.14 7.77
N ILE A 260 15.76 -13.13 7.79
CA ILE A 260 16.03 -12.26 6.64
C ILE A 260 16.66 -13.04 5.48
N ASP A 261 17.62 -13.94 5.76
CA ASP A 261 18.24 -14.78 4.74
C ASP A 261 17.20 -15.69 4.05
N LEU A 262 16.28 -16.29 4.81
CA LEU A 262 15.18 -17.11 4.26
C LEU A 262 14.26 -16.28 3.34
N LEU A 263 13.87 -15.07 3.76
CA LEU A 263 13.06 -14.17 2.94
C LEU A 263 13.75 -13.79 1.63
N ALA A 264 15.05 -13.49 1.68
CA ALA A 264 15.86 -13.13 0.52
C ALA A 264 16.05 -14.32 -0.45
N GLU A 265 16.40 -15.49 0.07
CA GLU A 265 16.61 -16.73 -0.72
C GLU A 265 15.33 -17.12 -1.49
N ASN A 266 14.18 -16.94 -0.87
CA ASN A 266 12.87 -17.21 -1.46
C ASN A 266 12.30 -16.02 -2.27
N ARG A 267 13.02 -14.89 -2.35
CA ARG A 267 12.61 -13.66 -3.07
C ARG A 267 11.25 -13.12 -2.64
N CYS A 268 10.94 -13.23 -1.35
CA CYS A 268 9.75 -12.66 -0.77
C CYS A 268 9.87 -11.14 -0.66
N ALA A 269 8.73 -10.43 -0.73
CA ALA A 269 8.69 -9.01 -0.43
C ALA A 269 8.28 -8.78 1.03
N GLY A 270 8.81 -7.71 1.64
CA GLY A 270 8.43 -7.23 2.98
C GLY A 270 7.74 -5.88 2.93
N VAL A 271 6.83 -5.62 3.86
CA VAL A 271 6.18 -4.31 3.99
C VAL A 271 6.40 -3.77 5.39
N HIS A 272 7.02 -2.61 5.47
CA HIS A 272 7.22 -1.87 6.71
C HIS A 272 6.06 -0.91 6.96
N ASN A 273 5.45 -0.99 8.15
CA ASN A 273 4.30 -0.18 8.56
C ASN A 273 4.69 0.71 9.75
N PRO A 274 5.52 1.76 9.55
CA PRO A 274 6.21 2.44 10.65
C PRO A 274 5.26 3.10 11.66
N ALA A 275 4.22 3.79 11.19
CA ALA A 275 3.30 4.49 12.07
C ALA A 275 2.46 3.51 12.92
N SER A 276 1.94 2.44 12.31
CA SER A 276 1.21 1.40 13.02
C SER A 276 2.09 0.66 14.04
N ASN A 277 3.29 0.21 13.62
CA ASN A 277 4.23 -0.47 14.51
C ASN A 277 4.61 0.39 15.73
N MET A 278 4.79 1.71 15.54
CA MET A 278 5.06 2.65 16.63
C MET A 278 3.84 2.82 17.55
N LYS A 279 2.65 3.00 16.96
CA LYS A 279 1.43 3.23 17.72
C LYS A 279 1.04 2.03 18.60
N LEU A 280 1.21 0.81 18.06
CA LEU A 280 0.95 -0.44 18.77
C LEU A 280 2.15 -0.93 19.60
N ALA A 281 3.26 -0.18 19.59
CA ALA A 281 4.51 -0.53 20.25
C ALA A 281 5.04 -1.93 19.86
N SER A 282 4.80 -2.34 18.60
CA SER A 282 5.28 -3.62 18.06
C SER A 282 6.80 -3.68 17.96
N GLY A 283 7.45 -2.53 17.65
CA GLY A 283 8.90 -2.40 17.53
C GLY A 283 9.33 -1.75 16.21
N VAL A 284 10.62 -1.92 15.85
CA VAL A 284 11.22 -1.36 14.64
C VAL A 284 11.73 -2.47 13.73
N ALA A 285 11.16 -2.60 12.54
CA ALA A 285 11.61 -3.59 11.56
C ALA A 285 13.04 -3.27 11.07
N PRO A 286 13.93 -4.27 10.88
CA PRO A 286 15.31 -4.05 10.47
C PRO A 286 15.43 -3.79 8.95
N VAL A 287 14.75 -2.76 8.44
CA VAL A 287 14.54 -2.45 7.02
C VAL A 287 15.85 -2.42 6.23
N GLU A 288 16.87 -1.69 6.73
CA GLU A 288 18.13 -1.58 5.99
C GLU A 288 18.88 -2.92 5.90
N LYS A 289 18.79 -3.78 6.93
CA LYS A 289 19.36 -5.12 6.89
C LYS A 289 18.64 -5.99 5.87
N MET A 290 17.31 -5.94 5.82
CA MET A 290 16.52 -6.66 4.82
C MET A 290 16.92 -6.25 3.40
N ILE A 291 16.98 -4.95 3.12
CA ILE A 291 17.38 -4.43 1.79
C ILE A 291 18.83 -4.82 1.45
N GLN A 292 19.76 -4.72 2.40
CA GLN A 292 21.16 -5.13 2.20
C GLN A 292 21.31 -6.62 1.87
N ARG A 293 20.40 -7.47 2.34
CA ARG A 293 20.37 -8.91 2.04
C ARG A 293 19.56 -9.25 0.78
N GLY A 294 18.97 -8.24 0.10
CA GLY A 294 18.25 -8.39 -1.15
C GLY A 294 16.76 -8.67 -1.02
N VAL A 295 16.17 -8.45 0.15
CA VAL A 295 14.71 -8.44 0.31
C VAL A 295 14.18 -7.13 -0.25
N ASP A 296 13.19 -7.19 -1.12
CA ASP A 296 12.43 -6.02 -1.57
C ASP A 296 11.54 -5.53 -0.41
N VAL A 297 11.73 -4.26 0.00
CA VAL A 297 10.93 -3.68 1.10
C VAL A 297 10.12 -2.51 0.61
N ALA A 298 8.83 -2.54 0.92
CA ALA A 298 7.87 -1.48 0.67
C ALA A 298 7.44 -0.76 1.97
N LEU A 299 6.73 0.36 1.81
CA LEU A 299 5.98 1.01 2.88
C LEU A 299 4.48 0.70 2.76
N GLY A 300 3.83 0.54 3.91
CA GLY A 300 2.38 0.48 4.05
C GLY A 300 1.90 1.32 5.23
N THR A 301 0.67 1.80 5.16
CA THR A 301 0.07 2.54 6.27
C THR A 301 -0.55 1.63 7.32
N ASP A 302 -0.87 0.39 6.96
CA ASP A 302 -1.78 -0.45 7.73
C ASP A 302 -3.21 0.16 7.78
N GLY A 303 -4.07 -0.30 8.68
CA GLY A 303 -5.43 0.18 8.80
C GLY A 303 -5.56 1.58 9.42
N PRO A 304 -6.61 2.36 9.05
CA PRO A 304 -6.89 3.63 9.71
C PRO A 304 -7.23 3.52 11.20
N ALA A 305 -7.47 2.34 11.72
CA ALA A 305 -7.65 2.10 13.14
C ALA A 305 -6.31 2.06 13.90
N SER A 306 -5.24 1.54 13.28
CA SER A 306 -3.89 1.43 13.89
C SER A 306 -2.94 2.57 13.53
N ASN A 307 -3.19 3.30 12.41
CA ASN A 307 -2.36 4.44 11.95
C ASN A 307 -3.11 5.78 12.07
N ASN A 308 -4.44 5.78 12.00
CA ASN A 308 -5.31 6.95 11.89
C ASN A 308 -5.19 7.74 10.57
N ALA A 309 -4.38 7.32 9.59
CA ALA A 309 -4.24 7.97 8.29
C ALA A 309 -3.93 6.95 7.18
N GLN A 310 -4.40 7.24 5.95
CA GLN A 310 -4.05 6.53 4.73
C GLN A 310 -3.16 7.42 3.86
N ASN A 311 -2.06 7.94 4.45
CA ASN A 311 -1.23 8.98 3.87
C ASN A 311 0.25 8.56 3.85
N MET A 312 0.72 8.16 2.67
CA MET A 312 2.09 7.67 2.47
C MET A 312 3.17 8.73 2.73
N PHE A 313 2.88 10.04 2.58
CA PHE A 313 3.85 11.09 2.93
C PHE A 313 4.15 11.07 4.43
N ARG A 314 3.13 10.87 5.24
CA ARG A 314 3.28 10.74 6.69
C ARG A 314 4.13 9.51 7.05
N ASP A 315 3.87 8.38 6.42
CA ASP A 315 4.63 7.14 6.70
C ASP A 315 6.07 7.22 6.19
N MET A 316 6.36 7.85 5.04
CA MET A 316 7.72 8.12 4.59
C MET A 316 8.49 8.99 5.61
N TYR A 317 7.86 10.07 6.10
CA TYR A 317 8.45 10.94 7.12
C TYR A 317 8.77 10.19 8.41
N VAL A 318 7.78 9.44 8.92
CA VAL A 318 7.92 8.65 10.14
C VAL A 318 9.02 7.59 9.99
N ALA A 319 9.05 6.83 8.89
CA ALA A 319 10.08 5.83 8.62
C ALA A 319 11.49 6.44 8.70
N THR A 320 11.72 7.58 8.03
CA THR A 320 13.04 8.22 8.05
C THR A 320 13.49 8.62 9.44
N LEU A 321 12.62 9.18 10.27
CA LEU A 321 12.96 9.62 11.61
C LEU A 321 13.13 8.45 12.58
N LEU A 322 12.25 7.47 12.51
CA LEU A 322 12.28 6.28 13.34
C LEU A 322 13.63 5.55 13.24
N HIS A 323 14.08 5.24 12.03
CA HIS A 323 15.34 4.52 11.84
C HIS A 323 16.57 5.30 12.26
N LYS A 324 16.57 6.65 12.12
CA LYS A 324 17.66 7.49 12.59
C LYS A 324 17.78 7.45 14.13
N VAL A 325 16.66 7.54 14.82
CA VAL A 325 16.63 7.53 16.28
C VAL A 325 16.90 6.12 16.82
N ASP A 326 16.34 5.08 16.23
CA ASP A 326 16.56 3.70 16.67
C ASP A 326 18.03 3.28 16.56
N ARG A 327 18.70 3.69 15.48
CA ARG A 327 20.09 3.34 15.21
C ARG A 327 21.11 4.36 15.75
N LEU A 328 20.67 5.52 16.25
CA LEU A 328 21.51 6.67 16.60
C LEU A 328 22.45 7.07 15.44
N GLU A 329 21.96 6.96 14.19
CA GLU A 329 22.70 7.15 12.96
C GLU A 329 21.91 8.11 12.04
N PRO A 330 22.39 9.35 11.81
CA PRO A 330 21.64 10.34 11.03
C PRO A 330 21.51 9.99 9.54
N THR A 331 22.32 9.05 9.04
CA THR A 331 22.29 8.58 7.65
C THR A 331 21.38 7.38 7.45
N ALA A 332 20.84 6.77 8.51
CA ALA A 332 19.89 5.67 8.43
C ALA A 332 18.62 6.11 7.70
N CYS A 333 18.06 5.23 6.88
CA CYS A 333 16.85 5.44 6.09
C CYS A 333 16.76 6.85 5.47
N PRO A 334 17.64 7.19 4.50
CA PRO A 334 17.63 8.50 3.86
C PRO A 334 16.34 8.72 3.06
N ALA A 335 16.03 9.98 2.72
CA ALA A 335 14.84 10.34 1.96
C ALA A 335 14.67 9.53 0.65
N SER A 336 15.77 9.28 -0.07
CA SER A 336 15.73 8.48 -1.30
C SER A 336 15.26 7.05 -1.04
N LEU A 337 15.66 6.44 0.08
CA LEU A 337 15.23 5.09 0.44
C LEU A 337 13.74 5.06 0.83
N ALA A 338 13.27 6.04 1.60
CA ALA A 338 11.84 6.13 1.95
C ALA A 338 10.96 6.31 0.69
N LEU A 339 11.42 7.13 -0.26
CA LEU A 339 10.73 7.29 -1.54
C LEU A 339 10.79 6.03 -2.41
N ASP A 340 11.92 5.30 -2.43
CA ASP A 340 12.03 4.01 -3.09
C ASP A 340 11.01 3.00 -2.51
N MET A 341 10.92 2.88 -1.20
CA MET A 341 9.96 1.99 -0.53
C MET A 341 8.49 2.35 -0.83
N ALA A 342 8.19 3.64 -0.96
CA ALA A 342 6.84 4.14 -1.27
C ALA A 342 6.48 4.10 -2.76
N THR A 343 7.40 3.70 -3.64
CA THR A 343 7.21 3.64 -5.10
C THR A 343 7.66 2.30 -5.66
N ARG A 344 8.95 2.10 -5.92
CA ARG A 344 9.54 0.87 -6.47
C ARG A 344 9.38 -0.34 -5.56
N GLY A 345 9.62 -0.17 -4.26
CA GLY A 345 9.39 -1.21 -3.27
C GLY A 345 7.92 -1.63 -3.25
N GLY A 346 7.00 -0.67 -3.33
CA GLY A 346 5.57 -0.95 -3.45
C GLY A 346 5.23 -1.73 -4.71
N SER A 347 5.85 -1.42 -5.85
CA SER A 347 5.74 -2.19 -7.10
C SER A 347 6.14 -3.66 -6.88
N ALA A 348 7.25 -3.90 -6.20
CA ALA A 348 7.71 -5.24 -5.87
C ALA A 348 6.74 -5.97 -4.93
N ALA A 349 6.27 -5.32 -3.87
CA ALA A 349 5.34 -5.92 -2.91
C ALA A 349 3.94 -6.21 -3.48
N LEU A 350 3.50 -5.41 -4.47
CA LEU A 350 2.27 -5.68 -5.22
C LEU A 350 2.49 -6.67 -6.37
N HIS A 351 3.71 -7.11 -6.65
CA HIS A 351 4.06 -7.93 -7.81
C HIS A 351 3.55 -7.34 -9.14
N ASP A 352 3.65 -6.01 -9.28
CA ASP A 352 3.29 -5.27 -10.50
C ASP A 352 4.49 -4.45 -11.00
N PRO A 353 5.33 -5.02 -11.89
CA PRO A 353 6.57 -4.37 -12.34
C PRO A 353 6.33 -3.17 -13.25
N LEU A 354 5.08 -2.84 -13.57
CA LEU A 354 4.74 -1.76 -14.49
C LEU A 354 4.39 -0.44 -13.79
N ILE A 355 4.50 -0.36 -12.45
CA ILE A 355 4.23 0.84 -11.65
C ILE A 355 5.46 1.27 -10.84
N GLY A 356 5.39 2.41 -10.18
CA GLY A 356 6.42 2.90 -9.23
C GLY A 356 7.60 3.65 -9.89
N VAL A 357 7.64 3.75 -11.21
CA VAL A 357 8.65 4.52 -11.96
C VAL A 357 8.01 5.25 -13.14
N LEU A 358 8.62 6.36 -13.59
CA LEU A 358 8.22 7.07 -14.80
C LEU A 358 9.21 6.75 -15.91
N GLU A 359 8.89 5.73 -16.72
CA GLU A 359 9.66 5.34 -17.91
C GLU A 359 8.73 4.93 -19.05
N PRO A 360 9.18 5.01 -20.32
CA PRO A 360 8.40 4.52 -21.45
C PRO A 360 7.98 3.05 -21.27
N GLY A 361 6.71 2.75 -21.54
CA GLY A 361 6.11 1.43 -21.40
C GLY A 361 5.47 1.14 -20.05
N MET A 362 5.78 1.91 -19.00
CA MET A 362 5.15 1.81 -17.68
C MET A 362 3.71 2.31 -17.70
N ARG A 363 2.95 1.94 -16.68
CA ARG A 363 1.59 2.47 -16.46
C ARG A 363 1.64 3.97 -16.23
N ALA A 364 0.66 4.67 -16.75
CA ALA A 364 0.49 6.09 -16.53
C ALA A 364 -0.17 6.34 -15.16
N ASP A 365 0.57 5.95 -14.10
CA ASP A 365 0.22 6.11 -12.69
C ASP A 365 1.19 7.12 -12.07
N PHE A 366 0.77 8.37 -11.92
CA PHE A 366 1.62 9.46 -11.43
C PHE A 366 0.83 10.52 -10.69
N ILE A 367 1.56 11.33 -9.93
CA ILE A 367 1.02 12.47 -9.18
C ILE A 367 1.79 13.75 -9.48
N ALA A 368 1.19 14.88 -9.14
CA ALA A 368 1.87 16.17 -9.18
C ALA A 368 1.67 16.94 -7.88
N LEU A 369 2.78 17.38 -7.27
CA LEU A 369 2.77 18.19 -6.06
C LEU A 369 3.00 19.65 -6.39
N ASP A 370 2.24 20.53 -5.73
CA ASP A 370 2.40 21.98 -5.82
C ASP A 370 3.67 22.43 -5.08
N LEU A 371 4.58 23.06 -5.80
CA LEU A 371 5.82 23.59 -5.24
C LEU A 371 5.69 25.05 -4.76
N THR A 372 4.50 25.67 -4.88
CA THR A 372 4.30 27.07 -4.44
C THR A 372 3.94 27.19 -2.97
N THR A 373 3.62 26.09 -2.29
CA THR A 373 3.27 26.09 -0.89
C THR A 373 4.49 26.40 0.00
N PRO A 374 4.31 27.07 1.15
CA PRO A 374 5.44 27.51 1.99
C PRO A 374 6.38 26.40 2.44
N ASN A 375 5.84 25.21 2.76
CA ASN A 375 6.62 24.05 3.21
C ASN A 375 7.46 23.43 2.09
N MET A 376 7.09 23.63 0.82
CA MET A 376 7.85 23.14 -0.33
C MET A 376 8.94 24.12 -0.79
N GLN A 377 9.17 25.22 -0.08
CA GLN A 377 10.17 26.24 -0.41
C GLN A 377 11.17 26.46 0.73
N PRO A 378 12.45 26.78 0.44
CA PRO A 378 13.09 26.75 -0.88
C PRO A 378 13.39 25.32 -1.36
N ILE A 379 13.67 25.16 -2.66
CA ILE A 379 14.05 23.88 -3.25
C ILE A 379 15.57 23.79 -3.40
N HIS A 380 16.23 23.06 -2.51
CA HIS A 380 17.63 22.68 -2.66
C HIS A 380 17.77 21.24 -3.17
N HIS A 381 16.93 20.35 -2.64
CA HIS A 381 16.86 18.94 -3.01
C HIS A 381 15.41 18.51 -3.05
N ILE A 382 14.86 18.33 -4.25
CA ILE A 382 13.44 18.05 -4.43
C ILE A 382 12.97 16.80 -3.69
N VAL A 383 13.78 15.71 -3.67
CA VAL A 383 13.46 14.47 -2.96
C VAL A 383 13.39 14.70 -1.44
N SER A 384 14.25 15.57 -0.88
CA SER A 384 14.18 15.96 0.54
C SER A 384 12.86 16.69 0.84
N ASN A 385 12.46 17.62 -0.01
CA ASN A 385 11.19 18.34 0.17
C ASN A 385 9.99 17.38 0.07
N ILE A 386 10.02 16.43 -0.87
CA ILE A 386 8.97 15.41 -1.02
C ILE A 386 8.83 14.57 0.26
N VAL A 387 9.94 14.14 0.86
CA VAL A 387 9.89 13.18 1.98
C VAL A 387 9.78 13.86 3.34
N TYR A 388 10.49 14.97 3.53
CA TYR A 388 10.56 15.64 4.86
C TYR A 388 9.60 16.81 5.01
N ALA A 389 9.15 17.43 3.94
CA ALA A 389 8.35 18.64 3.99
C ALA A 389 6.93 18.49 3.45
N ALA A 390 6.71 17.67 2.42
CA ALA A 390 5.36 17.44 1.91
C ALA A 390 4.50 16.66 2.92
N THR A 391 3.22 17.01 2.96
CA THR A 391 2.22 16.42 3.86
C THR A 391 1.17 15.60 3.11
N GLY A 392 1.23 15.60 1.77
CA GLY A 392 0.22 15.03 0.88
C GLY A 392 -0.89 16.03 0.51
N LEU A 393 -1.00 17.15 1.22
CA LEU A 393 -1.97 18.21 0.90
C LEU A 393 -1.54 19.05 -0.31
N GLU A 394 -0.27 19.00 -0.66
CA GLU A 394 0.32 19.62 -1.85
C GLU A 394 -0.01 18.86 -3.13
N ASN A 395 -0.59 17.65 -3.02
CA ASN A 395 -1.02 16.89 -4.18
C ASN A 395 -2.16 17.60 -4.89
N ARG A 396 -1.95 17.96 -6.15
CA ARG A 396 -2.92 18.63 -7.00
C ARG A 396 -3.39 17.82 -8.19
N LEU A 397 -2.74 16.68 -8.46
CA LEU A 397 -3.12 15.78 -9.55
C LEU A 397 -2.79 14.34 -9.17
N THR A 398 -3.76 13.45 -9.32
CA THR A 398 -3.55 12.00 -9.25
C THR A 398 -4.09 11.37 -10.51
N VAL A 399 -3.22 10.66 -11.23
CA VAL A 399 -3.52 9.94 -12.48
C VAL A 399 -3.28 8.45 -12.25
N VAL A 400 -4.24 7.63 -12.60
CA VAL A 400 -4.13 6.17 -12.60
C VAL A 400 -4.60 5.63 -13.95
N ASP A 401 -3.79 4.77 -14.54
CA ASP A 401 -4.09 4.16 -15.86
C ASP A 401 -4.40 5.22 -16.93
N GLY A 402 -3.71 6.37 -16.83
CA GLY A 402 -3.88 7.53 -17.71
C GLY A 402 -5.14 8.37 -17.49
N ARG A 403 -5.93 8.07 -16.45
CA ARG A 403 -7.14 8.82 -16.07
C ARG A 403 -6.87 9.69 -14.85
N GLU A 404 -7.25 10.95 -14.93
CA GLU A 404 -7.25 11.85 -13.77
C GLU A 404 -8.36 11.41 -12.79
N LEU A 405 -7.98 11.12 -11.55
CA LEU A 405 -8.93 10.78 -10.46
C LEU A 405 -9.16 11.96 -9.53
N TYR A 406 -8.15 12.80 -9.37
CA TYR A 406 -8.17 13.99 -8.51
C TYR A 406 -7.42 15.12 -9.21
N ARG A 407 -7.98 16.33 -9.15
CA ARG A 407 -7.34 17.51 -9.71
C ARG A 407 -7.73 18.78 -8.97
N ASP A 408 -6.72 19.55 -8.54
CA ASP A 408 -6.85 20.89 -7.94
C ASP A 408 -7.99 20.97 -6.90
N GLY A 409 -8.02 20.04 -5.94
CA GLY A 409 -8.99 20.00 -4.86
C GLY A 409 -10.29 19.25 -5.17
N LYS A 410 -10.46 18.71 -6.39
CA LYS A 410 -11.70 18.03 -6.82
C LYS A 410 -11.48 16.57 -7.10
N PHE A 411 -12.31 15.71 -6.54
CA PHE A 411 -12.44 14.33 -6.98
C PHE A 411 -13.24 14.28 -8.29
N LEU A 412 -12.75 13.47 -9.24
CA LEU A 412 -13.37 13.35 -10.56
C LEU A 412 -14.19 12.05 -10.70
N THR A 413 -14.09 11.17 -9.72
CA THR A 413 -14.69 9.84 -9.76
C THR A 413 -15.64 9.54 -8.60
N CYS A 414 -15.73 10.40 -7.59
CA CYS A 414 -16.65 10.25 -6.47
C CYS A 414 -17.18 11.60 -5.97
N ASP A 415 -18.33 11.56 -5.31
CA ASP A 415 -18.88 12.67 -4.53
C ASP A 415 -18.32 12.59 -3.10
N TYR A 416 -17.22 13.30 -2.86
CA TYR A 416 -16.54 13.27 -1.58
C TYR A 416 -17.35 13.90 -0.44
N GLU A 417 -18.18 14.89 -0.73
CA GLU A 417 -19.03 15.52 0.29
C GLU A 417 -20.09 14.53 0.80
N ALA A 418 -20.72 13.80 -0.11
CA ALA A 418 -21.65 12.73 0.23
C ALA A 418 -20.94 11.60 1.04
N LEU A 419 -19.72 11.21 0.63
CA LEU A 419 -18.92 10.21 1.38
C LEU A 419 -18.62 10.67 2.82
N CYS A 420 -18.30 11.95 3.03
CA CYS A 420 -18.05 12.50 4.38
C CYS A 420 -19.28 12.45 5.28
N GLN A 421 -20.47 12.67 4.75
CA GLN A 421 -21.71 12.58 5.50
C GLN A 421 -22.01 11.13 5.86
N GLU A 422 -21.96 10.24 4.89
CA GLU A 422 -22.29 8.83 5.08
C GLU A 422 -21.33 8.12 6.02
N ILE A 423 -20.00 8.38 5.94
CA ILE A 423 -19.02 7.76 6.85
C ILE A 423 -19.28 8.15 8.30
N GLN A 424 -19.68 9.40 8.56
CA GLN A 424 -19.98 9.87 9.92
C GLN A 424 -21.24 9.20 10.48
N GLU A 425 -22.28 9.01 9.67
CA GLU A 425 -23.49 8.29 10.05
C GLU A 425 -23.20 6.82 10.36
N ARG A 426 -22.38 6.15 9.53
CA ARG A 426 -22.00 4.75 9.72
C ARG A 426 -21.08 4.56 10.93
N ALA A 427 -20.12 5.47 11.14
CA ALA A 427 -19.24 5.41 12.32
C ALA A 427 -20.01 5.53 13.64
N ALA A 428 -21.09 6.29 13.68
CA ALA A 428 -21.94 6.41 14.87
C ALA A 428 -22.59 5.07 15.29
N PHE A 429 -22.67 4.09 14.40
CA PHE A 429 -23.17 2.74 14.73
C PHE A 429 -22.26 1.98 15.71
N PHE A 430 -20.98 2.34 15.79
CA PHE A 430 -19.98 1.68 16.64
C PHE A 430 -19.73 2.45 17.96
N ALA A 431 -20.25 3.68 18.11
CA ALA A 431 -20.06 4.55 19.26
C ALA A 431 -20.86 4.08 20.53
#